data_798bdf750651894811b638608c32bf1e
#
_entry.id   798bdf750651894811b638608c32bf1e
#
_cell.length_a   1.000
_cell.length_b   1.000
_cell.length_c   1.000
_cell.angle_alpha   90.00
_cell.angle_beta   90.00
_cell.angle_gamma   90.00
#
_symmetry.space_group_name_H-M   'P 1'
#
loop_
_entity.id
_entity.type
_entity.pdbx_description
1 polymer ?
#
loop_
_entity_poly.entity_id
_entity_poly.type
_entity_poly.pdbx_seq_one_letter_code
_entity_poly.pdbx_strand_id
1 'polypeptide(L)'
;MKHYDKLIELGCFSRSDLAGLLGNDATAGSMLYEYQNKGYIERVRRDLYTVISLETKQPVLSRYQIGCGIFKDATLSHHSAFEFYGYANQVFYEVYVATNSRFEDFAYNGISYHRVAPKSMMDTVQTGGVRVTNIEQTVVDSIADFEKIAGLEETLRCLLVIPTLDEARLIRILDERHNGYLWQKCGYILEELNDSFALSPDFFESCQKHIAGGKRALMKNAPQQQAWSKKMEFICSPIPTGADRQGGI
;
A
#
# COMPACT_ATOMS: atom_id res chain seq x y z
N MET A 1 7.34 -5.04 -34.69
CA MET A 1 7.17 -3.62 -34.22
C MET A 1 8.56 -3.07 -33.89
N LYS A 2 8.91 -1.89 -34.46
CA LYS A 2 10.23 -1.29 -34.18
C LYS A 2 10.27 -0.81 -32.70
N HIS A 3 11.37 -1.09 -32.00
CA HIS A 3 11.58 -0.73 -30.59
C HIS A 3 10.64 -1.39 -29.55
N TYR A 4 9.92 -2.46 -29.87
CA TYR A 4 8.99 -3.11 -28.93
C TYR A 4 9.67 -3.56 -27.64
N ASP A 5 10.77 -4.27 -27.75
CA ASP A 5 11.51 -4.77 -26.58
C ASP A 5 12.00 -3.63 -25.69
N LYS A 6 12.49 -2.53 -26.30
CA LYS A 6 12.91 -1.34 -25.57
C LYS A 6 11.76 -0.64 -24.85
N LEU A 7 10.55 -0.64 -25.44
CA LEU A 7 9.36 -0.10 -24.77
C LEU A 7 8.91 -0.96 -23.59
N ILE A 8 9.04 -2.28 -23.70
CA ILE A 8 8.79 -3.20 -22.58
C ILE A 8 9.79 -2.92 -21.44
N GLU A 9 11.06 -2.72 -21.74
CA GLU A 9 12.10 -2.40 -20.76
C GLU A 9 11.84 -1.07 -20.04
N LEU A 10 11.25 -0.07 -20.71
CA LEU A 10 10.84 1.18 -20.10
C LEU A 10 9.70 1.00 -19.09
N GLY A 11 8.89 -0.05 -19.25
CA GLY A 11 7.71 -0.27 -18.42
C GLY A 11 6.60 0.75 -18.73
N CYS A 12 6.22 1.56 -17.74
CA CYS A 12 5.45 2.78 -18.00
C CYS A 12 6.37 3.89 -18.47
N PHE A 13 5.95 4.65 -19.47
CA PHE A 13 6.77 5.71 -20.06
C PHE A 13 5.94 6.94 -20.47
N SER A 14 6.57 8.10 -20.43
CA SER A 14 6.04 9.36 -20.93
C SER A 14 6.50 9.62 -22.36
N ARG A 15 5.95 10.69 -22.98
CA ARG A 15 6.46 11.17 -24.28
C ARG A 15 7.94 11.56 -24.17
N SER A 16 8.36 12.17 -23.06
CA SER A 16 9.76 12.56 -22.89
C SER A 16 10.70 11.35 -22.77
N ASP A 17 10.28 10.26 -22.13
CA ASP A 17 11.07 9.02 -22.06
C ASP A 17 11.25 8.42 -23.45
N LEU A 18 10.17 8.42 -24.24
CA LEU A 18 10.20 7.94 -25.62
C LEU A 18 11.08 8.85 -26.49
N ALA A 19 11.00 10.18 -26.31
CA ALA A 19 11.85 11.12 -27.03
C ALA A 19 13.34 10.90 -26.69
N GLY A 20 13.65 10.65 -25.43
CA GLY A 20 15.01 10.27 -24.98
C GLY A 20 15.50 8.98 -25.68
N LEU A 21 14.66 7.97 -25.77
CA LEU A 21 14.96 6.71 -26.45
C LEU A 21 15.21 6.88 -27.98
N LEU A 22 14.44 7.75 -28.62
CA LEU A 22 14.48 7.96 -30.08
C LEU A 22 15.43 9.11 -30.50
N GLY A 23 15.87 9.95 -29.56
CA GLY A 23 16.67 11.14 -29.82
C GLY A 23 15.90 12.30 -30.49
N ASN A 24 14.57 12.21 -30.60
CA ASN A 24 13.74 13.23 -31.31
C ASN A 24 12.29 13.26 -30.79
N ASP A 25 11.85 14.43 -30.32
CA ASP A 25 10.50 14.63 -29.78
C ASP A 25 9.37 14.54 -30.82
N ALA A 26 9.59 15.04 -32.03
CA ALA A 26 8.61 14.97 -33.10
C ALA A 26 8.37 13.50 -33.53
N THR A 27 9.43 12.71 -33.60
CA THR A 27 9.36 11.27 -33.89
C THR A 27 8.63 10.53 -32.76
N ALA A 28 8.88 10.91 -31.49
CA ALA A 28 8.17 10.33 -30.34
C ALA A 28 6.67 10.61 -30.41
N GLY A 29 6.25 11.85 -30.72
CA GLY A 29 4.85 12.19 -30.91
C GLY A 29 4.15 11.39 -32.01
N SER A 30 4.78 11.28 -33.18
CA SER A 30 4.26 10.49 -34.30
C SER A 30 4.15 9.00 -33.96
N MET A 31 5.15 8.45 -33.28
CA MET A 31 5.16 7.06 -32.87
C MET A 31 4.10 6.76 -31.80
N LEU A 32 3.90 7.64 -30.82
CA LEU A 32 2.82 7.49 -29.83
C LEU A 32 1.46 7.41 -30.52
N TYR A 33 1.18 8.32 -31.45
CA TYR A 33 -0.06 8.33 -32.20
C TYR A 33 -0.27 7.05 -33.01
N GLU A 34 0.75 6.65 -33.79
CA GLU A 34 0.71 5.43 -34.62
C GLU A 34 0.49 4.18 -33.76
N TYR A 35 1.24 4.05 -32.65
CA TYR A 35 1.22 2.85 -31.82
C TYR A 35 -0.05 2.71 -30.98
N GLN A 36 -0.61 3.85 -30.55
CA GLN A 36 -1.95 3.84 -29.93
C GLN A 36 -3.02 3.38 -30.94
N ASN A 37 -3.01 3.92 -32.17
CA ASN A 37 -3.98 3.52 -33.21
C ASN A 37 -3.87 2.05 -33.59
N LYS A 38 -2.67 1.46 -33.50
CA LYS A 38 -2.43 0.04 -33.75
C LYS A 38 -2.67 -0.85 -32.55
N GLY A 39 -3.00 -0.29 -31.39
CA GLY A 39 -3.18 -1.04 -30.14
C GLY A 39 -1.91 -1.70 -29.61
N TYR A 40 -0.73 -1.12 -29.90
CA TYR A 40 0.55 -1.61 -29.39
C TYR A 40 0.89 -1.01 -28.02
N ILE A 41 0.38 0.17 -27.75
CA ILE A 41 0.46 0.84 -26.47
C ILE A 41 -0.91 1.40 -26.11
N GLU A 42 -1.15 1.54 -24.83
CA GLU A 42 -2.32 2.24 -24.31
C GLU A 42 -1.90 3.38 -23.39
N ARG A 43 -2.76 4.38 -23.34
CA ARG A 43 -2.60 5.50 -22.45
C ARG A 43 -3.20 5.17 -21.09
N VAL A 44 -2.36 5.05 -20.07
CA VAL A 44 -2.78 4.79 -18.67
C VAL A 44 -3.43 6.05 -18.09
N ARG A 45 -2.78 7.19 -18.29
CA ARG A 45 -3.27 8.53 -17.91
C ARG A 45 -2.59 9.60 -18.77
N ARG A 46 -2.83 10.88 -18.47
CA ARG A 46 -2.16 11.97 -19.21
C ARG A 46 -0.64 11.79 -19.16
N ASP A 47 -0.03 11.72 -20.33
CA ASP A 47 1.41 11.54 -20.53
C ASP A 47 2.03 10.34 -19.80
N LEU A 48 1.27 9.25 -19.68
CA LEU A 48 1.75 7.97 -19.17
C LEU A 48 1.17 6.84 -20.03
N TYR A 49 2.03 6.02 -20.59
CA TYR A 49 1.70 4.95 -21.51
C TYR A 49 2.27 3.63 -21.03
N THR A 50 1.68 2.52 -21.48
CA THR A 50 2.18 1.17 -21.25
C THR A 50 2.08 0.36 -22.54
N VAL A 51 2.89 -0.69 -22.64
CA VAL A 51 2.89 -1.61 -23.78
C VAL A 51 1.78 -2.63 -23.62
N ILE A 52 1.11 -2.95 -24.74
CA ILE A 52 0.10 -4.00 -24.83
C ILE A 52 0.72 -5.25 -25.45
N SER A 53 0.51 -6.39 -24.83
CA SER A 53 0.91 -7.68 -25.37
C SER A 53 0.24 -7.92 -26.72
N LEU A 54 1.02 -8.28 -27.74
CA LEU A 54 0.52 -8.58 -29.07
C LEU A 54 -0.34 -9.85 -29.09
N GLU A 55 -0.09 -10.74 -28.15
CA GLU A 55 -0.76 -12.03 -28.02
C GLU A 55 -2.06 -11.89 -27.18
N THR A 56 -1.93 -11.44 -25.93
CA THR A 56 -3.06 -11.43 -24.98
C THR A 56 -3.96 -10.19 -25.10
N LYS A 57 -3.50 -9.15 -25.79
CA LYS A 57 -4.17 -7.83 -25.88
C LYS A 57 -4.40 -7.17 -24.52
N GLN A 58 -3.59 -7.52 -23.53
CA GLN A 58 -3.61 -6.94 -22.20
C GLN A 58 -2.30 -6.18 -21.96
N PRO A 59 -2.26 -5.25 -20.99
CA PRO A 59 -1.01 -4.62 -20.56
C PRO A 59 0.05 -5.66 -20.20
N VAL A 60 1.28 -5.46 -20.66
CA VAL A 60 2.41 -6.33 -20.29
C VAL A 60 2.75 -6.21 -18.82
N LEU A 61 2.55 -5.00 -18.26
CA LEU A 61 2.80 -4.72 -16.85
C LEU A 61 1.61 -5.13 -15.99
N SER A 62 1.91 -5.66 -14.80
CA SER A 62 0.91 -5.85 -13.76
C SER A 62 0.37 -4.52 -13.25
N ARG A 63 -0.82 -4.54 -12.63
CA ARG A 63 -1.41 -3.35 -11.99
C ARG A 63 -0.47 -2.68 -10.97
N TYR A 64 0.37 -3.46 -10.29
CA TYR A 64 1.35 -2.96 -9.32
C TYR A 64 2.51 -2.24 -9.98
N GLN A 65 3.05 -2.79 -11.06
CA GLN A 65 4.10 -2.15 -11.86
C GLN A 65 3.60 -0.85 -12.49
N ILE A 66 2.35 -0.83 -12.99
CA ILE A 66 1.70 0.39 -13.48
C ILE A 66 1.59 1.43 -12.38
N GLY A 67 1.16 1.04 -11.16
CA GLY A 67 1.12 1.93 -10.00
C GLY A 67 2.48 2.54 -9.66
N CYS A 68 3.53 1.73 -9.65
CA CYS A 68 4.90 2.19 -9.43
C CYS A 68 5.47 3.03 -10.60
N GLY A 69 4.92 2.87 -11.80
CA GLY A 69 5.33 3.63 -12.99
C GLY A 69 4.75 5.04 -13.07
N ILE A 70 3.81 5.42 -12.18
CA ILE A 70 3.16 6.74 -12.21
C ILE A 70 4.17 7.86 -11.95
N PHE A 71 5.09 7.66 -11.00
CA PHE A 71 6.19 8.57 -10.66
C PHE A 71 7.41 7.79 -10.19
N LYS A 72 8.58 8.43 -10.23
CA LYS A 72 9.84 7.81 -9.80
C LYS A 72 9.87 7.42 -8.32
N ASP A 73 9.12 8.13 -7.47
CA ASP A 73 8.98 7.85 -6.04
C ASP A 73 7.73 7.04 -5.69
N ALA A 74 6.92 6.66 -6.69
CA ALA A 74 5.69 5.91 -6.49
C ALA A 74 5.98 4.54 -5.85
N THR A 75 5.24 4.23 -4.78
CA THR A 75 5.45 3.06 -3.94
C THR A 75 4.10 2.46 -3.58
N LEU A 76 3.94 1.15 -3.69
CA LEU A 76 2.73 0.49 -3.18
C LEU A 76 2.67 0.58 -1.67
N SER A 77 1.46 0.81 -1.13
CA SER A 77 1.22 0.93 0.30
C SER A 77 -0.13 0.34 0.71
N HIS A 78 -0.41 0.27 2.01
CA HIS A 78 -1.68 -0.17 2.57
C HIS A 78 -2.12 -1.54 2.01
N HIS A 79 -3.38 -1.69 1.62
CA HIS A 79 -3.91 -2.96 1.12
C HIS A 79 -3.13 -3.51 -0.09
N SER A 80 -2.73 -2.64 -1.03
CA SER A 80 -1.97 -3.06 -2.20
C SER A 80 -0.60 -3.65 -1.87
N ALA A 81 0.01 -3.20 -0.77
CA ALA A 81 1.25 -3.81 -0.27
C ALA A 81 0.97 -5.19 0.34
N PHE A 82 -0.09 -5.35 1.14
CA PHE A 82 -0.48 -6.67 1.65
C PHE A 82 -0.82 -7.64 0.52
N GLU A 83 -1.57 -7.21 -0.51
CA GLU A 83 -1.84 -8.04 -1.69
C GLU A 83 -0.55 -8.47 -2.40
N PHE A 84 0.38 -7.54 -2.58
CA PHE A 84 1.66 -7.81 -3.24
C PHE A 84 2.51 -8.83 -2.47
N TYR A 85 2.48 -8.78 -1.14
CA TYR A 85 3.13 -9.77 -0.26
C TYR A 85 2.37 -11.10 -0.14
N GLY A 86 1.14 -11.16 -0.63
CA GLY A 86 0.28 -12.34 -0.45
C GLY A 86 -0.34 -12.45 0.93
N TYR A 87 -0.41 -11.34 1.68
CA TYR A 87 -0.99 -11.28 3.03
C TYR A 87 -2.42 -10.73 3.06
N ALA A 88 -2.97 -10.31 1.92
CA ALA A 88 -4.36 -9.90 1.84
C ALA A 88 -5.29 -11.11 1.74
N ASN A 89 -6.42 -11.05 2.45
CA ASN A 89 -7.46 -12.05 2.37
C ASN A 89 -8.36 -11.89 1.14
N GLN A 90 -8.49 -10.66 0.64
CA GLN A 90 -9.31 -10.31 -0.52
C GLN A 90 -8.48 -9.56 -1.56
N VAL A 91 -8.89 -9.69 -2.83
CA VAL A 91 -8.30 -8.94 -3.94
C VAL A 91 -9.22 -7.78 -4.29
N PHE A 92 -8.69 -6.55 -4.21
CA PHE A 92 -9.44 -5.36 -4.59
C PHE A 92 -9.06 -4.87 -5.99
N TYR A 93 -10.01 -4.21 -6.65
CA TYR A 93 -9.78 -3.53 -7.94
C TYR A 93 -9.24 -2.11 -7.72
N GLU A 94 -8.42 -1.94 -6.69
CA GLU A 94 -7.83 -0.68 -6.26
C GLU A 94 -6.33 -0.86 -6.05
N VAL A 95 -5.56 0.18 -6.35
CA VAL A 95 -4.12 0.24 -6.08
C VAL A 95 -3.79 1.53 -5.34
N TYR A 96 -3.30 1.41 -4.12
CA TYR A 96 -2.87 2.52 -3.29
C TYR A 96 -1.40 2.83 -3.51
N VAL A 97 -1.12 4.04 -4.02
CA VAL A 97 0.21 4.50 -4.42
C VAL A 97 0.64 5.67 -3.55
N ALA A 98 1.61 5.42 -2.69
CA ALA A 98 2.25 6.46 -1.88
C ALA A 98 3.30 7.21 -2.72
N THR A 99 3.17 8.54 -2.79
CA THR A 99 4.10 9.42 -3.52
C THR A 99 4.00 10.87 -3.02
N ASN A 100 5.12 11.58 -3.02
CA ASN A 100 5.15 13.04 -2.74
C ASN A 100 4.55 13.84 -3.89
N SER A 101 4.60 13.31 -5.11
CA SER A 101 4.01 13.93 -6.29
C SER A 101 2.48 13.93 -6.21
N ARG A 102 1.83 14.95 -6.79
CA ARG A 102 0.37 15.04 -6.80
C ARG A 102 -0.20 14.42 -8.07
N PHE A 103 -1.22 13.60 -7.92
CA PHE A 103 -2.10 13.17 -8.99
C PHE A 103 -3.53 13.01 -8.47
N GLU A 104 -4.48 13.18 -9.36
CA GLU A 104 -5.88 12.84 -9.09
C GLU A 104 -6.08 11.35 -9.31
N ASP A 105 -6.92 10.74 -8.48
CA ASP A 105 -7.28 9.34 -8.61
C ASP A 105 -7.84 9.09 -10.01
N PHE A 106 -7.49 7.95 -10.59
CA PHE A 106 -7.91 7.58 -11.94
C PHE A 106 -8.15 6.08 -12.04
N ALA A 107 -8.87 5.66 -13.07
CA ALA A 107 -9.08 4.26 -13.39
C ALA A 107 -8.39 3.90 -14.72
N TYR A 108 -7.78 2.72 -14.76
CA TYR A 108 -7.22 2.12 -15.97
C TYR A 108 -7.40 0.61 -15.93
N ASN A 109 -7.87 0.03 -17.03
CA ASN A 109 -8.11 -1.42 -17.20
C ASN A 109 -8.89 -2.06 -16.02
N GLY A 110 -9.95 -1.37 -15.55
CA GLY A 110 -10.80 -1.84 -14.45
C GLY A 110 -10.20 -1.71 -13.05
N ILE A 111 -9.02 -1.11 -12.92
CA ILE A 111 -8.34 -0.86 -11.65
C ILE A 111 -8.37 0.64 -11.33
N SER A 112 -8.76 0.99 -10.11
CA SER A 112 -8.69 2.36 -9.59
C SER A 112 -7.34 2.60 -8.90
N TYR A 113 -6.67 3.68 -9.24
CA TYR A 113 -5.38 4.06 -8.66
C TYR A 113 -5.57 5.26 -7.73
N HIS A 114 -5.28 5.08 -6.46
CA HIS A 114 -5.48 6.07 -5.40
C HIS A 114 -4.16 6.62 -4.89
N ARG A 115 -4.09 7.95 -4.78
CA ARG A 115 -2.92 8.59 -4.22
C ARG A 115 -2.93 8.56 -2.70
N VAL A 116 -1.82 8.16 -2.11
CA VAL A 116 -1.54 8.31 -0.69
C VAL A 116 -0.40 9.32 -0.50
N ALA A 117 -0.61 10.32 0.35
CA ALA A 117 0.47 11.23 0.74
C ALA A 117 1.29 10.58 1.87
N PRO A 118 2.60 10.36 1.69
CA PRO A 118 3.45 9.85 2.76
C PRO A 118 3.43 10.75 4.00
N LYS A 119 3.44 10.16 5.19
CA LYS A 119 3.44 10.90 6.46
C LYS A 119 4.84 11.04 7.08
N SER A 120 5.79 10.24 6.62
CA SER A 120 7.21 10.25 6.99
C SER A 120 8.03 9.69 5.84
N MET A 121 9.33 9.57 6.01
CA MET A 121 10.15 8.78 5.10
C MET A 121 9.62 7.34 5.07
N MET A 122 9.52 6.76 3.87
CA MET A 122 8.99 5.40 3.71
C MET A 122 10.13 4.38 3.66
N ASP A 123 10.04 3.36 4.47
CA ASP A 123 10.84 2.15 4.32
C ASP A 123 10.29 1.31 3.20
N THR A 124 11.09 1.08 2.16
CA THR A 124 10.64 0.40 0.94
C THR A 124 11.54 -0.75 0.54
N VAL A 125 10.95 -1.72 -0.14
CA VAL A 125 11.64 -2.82 -0.81
C VAL A 125 11.35 -2.72 -2.31
N GLN A 126 12.31 -3.09 -3.14
CA GLN A 126 12.13 -3.15 -4.59
C GLN A 126 12.34 -4.58 -5.07
N THR A 127 11.33 -5.14 -5.73
CA THR A 127 11.38 -6.48 -6.30
C THR A 127 10.45 -6.59 -7.51
N GLY A 128 10.86 -7.31 -8.56
CA GLY A 128 10.04 -7.54 -9.75
C GLY A 128 9.55 -6.28 -10.47
N GLY A 129 10.31 -5.18 -10.43
CA GLY A 129 9.90 -3.90 -11.01
C GLY A 129 8.84 -3.15 -10.18
N VAL A 130 8.56 -3.61 -8.96
CA VAL A 130 7.62 -3.00 -8.01
C VAL A 130 8.38 -2.45 -6.81
N ARG A 131 8.12 -1.20 -6.44
CA ARG A 131 8.52 -0.63 -5.16
C ARG A 131 7.34 -0.71 -4.22
N VAL A 132 7.54 -1.26 -3.04
CA VAL A 132 6.50 -1.50 -2.04
C VAL A 132 7.02 -1.10 -0.66
N THR A 133 6.17 -0.55 0.21
CA THR A 133 6.51 -0.35 1.63
C THR A 133 6.91 -1.68 2.26
N ASN A 134 7.97 -1.71 3.09
CA ASN A 134 8.28 -2.93 3.83
C ASN A 134 7.11 -3.34 4.74
N ILE A 135 7.17 -4.52 5.31
CA ILE A 135 6.01 -5.07 6.02
C ILE A 135 5.67 -4.27 7.28
N GLU A 136 6.66 -3.79 8.04
CA GLU A 136 6.46 -2.98 9.23
C GLU A 136 5.85 -1.62 8.89
N GLN A 137 6.33 -0.97 7.83
CA GLN A 137 5.74 0.28 7.33
C GLN A 137 4.29 0.04 6.86
N THR A 138 4.04 -1.07 6.16
CA THR A 138 2.69 -1.44 5.68
C THR A 138 1.74 -1.65 6.87
N VAL A 139 2.18 -2.32 7.91
CA VAL A 139 1.42 -2.55 9.16
C VAL A 139 1.08 -1.23 9.83
N VAL A 140 2.06 -0.37 10.06
CA VAL A 140 1.87 0.93 10.73
C VAL A 140 0.95 1.85 9.92
N ASP A 141 1.13 1.93 8.59
CA ASP A 141 0.30 2.73 7.70
C ASP A 141 -1.15 2.25 7.68
N SER A 142 -1.35 0.94 7.66
CA SER A 142 -2.67 0.30 7.64
C SER A 142 -3.41 0.49 8.96
N ILE A 143 -2.73 0.38 10.09
CA ILE A 143 -3.31 0.69 11.41
C ILE A 143 -3.62 2.19 11.53
N ALA A 144 -2.82 3.05 10.93
CA ALA A 144 -3.09 4.48 10.91
C ALA A 144 -4.38 4.84 10.14
N ASP A 145 -4.66 4.13 9.06
CA ASP A 145 -5.77 4.43 8.14
C ASP A 145 -6.48 3.15 7.65
N PHE A 146 -7.41 2.66 8.46
CA PHE A 146 -8.20 1.47 8.15
C PHE A 146 -9.05 1.59 6.87
N GLU A 147 -9.41 2.81 6.45
CA GLU A 147 -10.25 3.01 5.27
C GLU A 147 -9.56 2.52 3.99
N LYS A 148 -8.23 2.62 3.93
CA LYS A 148 -7.41 2.13 2.81
C LYS A 148 -7.15 0.62 2.82
N ILE A 149 -7.75 -0.07 3.80
CA ILE A 149 -7.65 -1.53 3.97
C ILE A 149 -9.06 -2.16 4.05
N ALA A 150 -10.10 -1.44 3.66
CA ALA A 150 -11.49 -1.84 3.83
C ALA A 150 -11.92 -2.08 5.29
N GLY A 151 -11.31 -1.39 6.24
CA GLY A 151 -11.69 -1.38 7.63
C GLY A 151 -10.81 -2.23 8.55
N LEU A 152 -11.18 -2.23 9.83
CA LEU A 152 -10.43 -2.93 10.87
C LEU A 152 -10.41 -4.44 10.66
N GLU A 153 -11.52 -5.04 10.25
CA GLU A 153 -11.62 -6.50 10.09
C GLU A 153 -10.63 -7.04 9.05
N GLU A 154 -10.56 -6.42 7.87
CA GLU A 154 -9.59 -6.81 6.84
C GLU A 154 -8.15 -6.53 7.30
N THR A 155 -7.92 -5.42 8.02
CA THR A 155 -6.61 -5.14 8.62
C THR A 155 -6.18 -6.28 9.54
N LEU A 156 -7.05 -6.75 10.44
CA LEU A 156 -6.74 -7.86 11.34
C LEU A 156 -6.47 -9.16 10.59
N ARG A 157 -7.24 -9.44 9.54
CA ARG A 157 -7.04 -10.64 8.70
C ARG A 157 -5.67 -10.60 8.01
N CYS A 158 -5.28 -9.44 7.45
CA CYS A 158 -3.95 -9.26 6.86
C CYS A 158 -2.83 -9.45 7.89
N LEU A 159 -3.00 -8.88 9.09
CA LEU A 159 -2.00 -9.00 10.16
C LEU A 159 -1.78 -10.45 10.59
N LEU A 160 -2.84 -11.24 10.70
CA LEU A 160 -2.80 -12.62 11.18
C LEU A 160 -1.99 -13.59 10.31
N VAL A 161 -1.75 -13.25 9.04
CA VAL A 161 -0.99 -14.11 8.11
C VAL A 161 0.47 -13.66 7.97
N ILE A 162 0.86 -12.57 8.62
CA ILE A 162 2.25 -12.11 8.64
C ILE A 162 3.05 -13.03 9.58
N PRO A 163 4.18 -13.62 9.13
CA PRO A 163 4.90 -14.59 9.94
C PRO A 163 5.73 -13.96 11.06
N THR A 164 6.22 -12.74 10.86
CA THR A 164 7.08 -12.04 11.83
C THR A 164 7.14 -10.54 11.54
N LEU A 165 7.45 -9.75 12.56
CA LEU A 165 7.68 -8.30 12.48
C LEU A 165 9.00 -7.95 13.15
N ASP A 166 9.76 -7.05 12.53
CA ASP A 166 10.97 -6.47 13.11
C ASP A 166 10.61 -5.35 14.08
N GLU A 167 10.78 -5.61 15.37
CA GLU A 167 10.42 -4.70 16.45
C GLU A 167 11.19 -3.37 16.38
N ALA A 168 12.48 -3.42 16.06
CA ALA A 168 13.31 -2.20 15.96
C ALA A 168 12.84 -1.31 14.80
N ARG A 169 12.38 -1.89 13.69
CA ARG A 169 11.79 -1.15 12.58
C ARG A 169 10.44 -0.55 12.96
N LEU A 170 9.58 -1.31 13.64
CA LEU A 170 8.29 -0.81 14.13
C LEU A 170 8.48 0.43 15.01
N ILE A 171 9.38 0.35 16.00
CA ILE A 171 9.70 1.46 16.90
C ILE A 171 10.16 2.67 16.11
N ARG A 172 11.14 2.50 15.22
CA ARG A 172 11.66 3.60 14.40
C ARG A 172 10.58 4.27 13.56
N ILE A 173 9.74 3.49 12.87
CA ILE A 173 8.64 4.02 12.04
C ILE A 173 7.64 4.78 12.90
N LEU A 174 7.28 4.27 14.06
CA LEU A 174 6.36 4.92 14.99
C LEU A 174 6.94 6.22 15.55
N ASP A 175 8.25 6.26 15.89
CA ASP A 175 8.94 7.46 16.35
C ASP A 175 8.92 8.56 15.29
N GLU A 176 9.24 8.24 14.03
CA GLU A 176 9.23 9.18 12.91
C GLU A 176 7.84 9.80 12.65
N ARG A 177 6.78 9.13 13.07
CA ARG A 177 5.40 9.64 12.94
C ARG A 177 5.05 10.72 13.96
N HIS A 178 5.77 10.83 15.07
CA HIS A 178 5.52 11.77 16.16
C HIS A 178 4.04 11.80 16.60
N ASN A 179 3.39 10.65 16.65
CA ASN A 179 1.95 10.53 16.89
C ASN A 179 1.62 9.52 18.00
N GLY A 180 1.46 10.00 19.22
CA GLY A 180 1.12 9.16 20.39
C GLY A 180 -0.18 8.37 20.22
N TYR A 181 -1.14 8.86 19.42
CA TYR A 181 -2.35 8.08 19.12
C TYR A 181 -2.05 6.88 18.21
N LEU A 182 -1.11 7.00 17.29
CA LEU A 182 -0.69 5.88 16.44
C LEU A 182 0.07 4.83 17.27
N TRP A 183 0.95 5.25 18.18
CA TRP A 183 1.60 4.37 19.17
C TRP A 183 0.57 3.57 19.96
N GLN A 184 -0.47 4.25 20.45
CA GLN A 184 -1.56 3.66 21.20
C GLN A 184 -2.34 2.63 20.36
N LYS A 185 -2.69 2.96 19.09
CA LYS A 185 -3.38 2.04 18.17
C LYS A 185 -2.54 0.80 17.88
N CYS A 186 -1.27 0.98 17.51
CA CYS A 186 -0.37 -0.12 17.20
C CYS A 186 -0.14 -1.00 18.42
N GLY A 187 0.13 -0.39 19.59
CA GLY A 187 0.29 -1.14 20.83
C GLY A 187 -0.92 -2.01 21.15
N TYR A 188 -2.13 -1.46 21.07
CA TYR A 188 -3.36 -2.22 21.34
C TYR A 188 -3.56 -3.37 20.36
N ILE A 189 -3.51 -3.11 19.04
CA ILE A 189 -3.80 -4.12 18.03
C ILE A 189 -2.73 -5.22 18.04
N LEU A 190 -1.46 -4.84 18.11
CA LEU A 190 -0.37 -5.81 18.09
C LEU A 190 -0.27 -6.61 19.39
N GLU A 191 -0.69 -6.04 20.54
CA GLU A 191 -0.75 -6.78 21.80
C GLU A 191 -1.83 -7.87 21.76
N GLU A 192 -3.03 -7.54 21.24
CA GLU A 192 -4.13 -8.52 21.08
C GLU A 192 -3.79 -9.66 20.08
N LEU A 193 -2.82 -9.43 19.19
CA LEU A 193 -2.37 -10.39 18.20
C LEU A 193 -0.97 -10.97 18.50
N ASN A 194 -0.40 -10.71 19.68
CA ASN A 194 1.00 -10.98 19.95
C ASN A 194 1.37 -12.47 19.96
N ASP A 195 0.43 -13.36 20.13
CA ASP A 195 0.65 -14.80 19.97
C ASP A 195 1.20 -15.15 18.56
N SER A 196 0.92 -14.29 17.56
CA SER A 196 1.39 -14.47 16.19
C SER A 196 2.75 -13.84 15.92
N PHE A 197 3.12 -12.75 16.63
CA PHE A 197 4.31 -11.95 16.33
C PHE A 197 5.48 -12.15 17.30
N ALA A 198 5.19 -12.57 18.53
CA ALA A 198 6.17 -12.72 19.61
C ALA A 198 6.99 -11.43 19.87
N LEU A 199 6.34 -10.25 19.80
CA LEU A 199 6.94 -8.98 20.17
C LEU A 199 7.25 -8.95 21.66
N SER A 200 8.32 -8.26 22.03
CA SER A 200 8.82 -8.25 23.41
C SER A 200 7.92 -7.41 24.34
N PRO A 201 7.93 -7.65 25.65
CA PRO A 201 7.30 -6.77 26.64
C PRO A 201 7.81 -5.32 26.55
N ASP A 202 9.09 -5.11 26.21
CA ASP A 202 9.71 -3.79 26.09
C ASP A 202 9.10 -2.96 24.95
N PHE A 203 8.67 -3.61 23.86
CA PHE A 203 7.94 -2.96 22.78
C PHE A 203 6.62 -2.36 23.32
N PHE A 204 5.84 -3.15 24.06
CA PHE A 204 4.56 -2.69 24.60
C PHE A 204 4.72 -1.63 25.69
N GLU A 205 5.77 -1.73 26.51
CA GLU A 205 6.13 -0.65 27.45
C GLU A 205 6.47 0.64 26.70
N SER A 206 7.17 0.56 25.58
CA SER A 206 7.47 1.71 24.73
C SER A 206 6.19 2.31 24.17
N CYS A 207 5.25 1.48 23.68
CA CYS A 207 3.93 1.96 23.26
C CYS A 207 3.20 2.72 24.38
N GLN A 208 3.22 2.20 25.61
CA GLN A 208 2.59 2.85 26.77
C GLN A 208 3.22 4.19 27.14
N LYS A 209 4.55 4.31 27.08
CA LYS A 209 5.29 5.55 27.36
C LYS A 209 4.93 6.69 26.41
N HIS A 210 4.52 6.37 25.17
CA HIS A 210 4.16 7.35 24.15
C HIS A 210 2.67 7.73 24.16
N ILE A 211 1.85 7.15 25.04
CA ILE A 211 0.43 7.49 25.16
C ILE A 211 0.29 8.92 25.69
N ALA A 212 -0.24 9.80 24.87
CA ALA A 212 -0.47 11.20 25.22
C ALA A 212 -1.82 11.38 25.94
N GLY A 213 -2.02 10.78 27.11
CA GLY A 213 -3.18 10.92 28.00
C GLY A 213 -4.56 11.13 27.37
N GLY A 214 -5.58 10.50 27.94
CA GLY A 214 -7.00 10.66 27.56
C GLY A 214 -7.57 9.46 26.81
N LYS A 215 -8.85 9.18 27.09
CA LYS A 215 -9.61 8.09 26.46
C LYS A 215 -9.84 8.38 24.99
N ARG A 216 -9.45 7.48 24.10
CA ARG A 216 -9.63 7.60 22.64
C ARG A 216 -10.33 6.37 22.09
N ALA A 217 -11.15 6.55 21.06
CA ALA A 217 -11.78 5.45 20.36
C ALA A 217 -10.85 4.91 19.27
N LEU A 218 -10.78 3.60 19.12
CA LEU A 218 -9.99 2.95 18.07
C LEU A 218 -10.48 3.36 16.67
N MET A 219 -11.80 3.48 16.52
CA MET A 219 -12.46 3.93 15.29
C MET A 219 -13.43 5.06 15.59
N LYS A 220 -13.60 6.00 14.66
CA LYS A 220 -14.50 7.15 14.79
C LYS A 220 -15.98 6.76 14.93
N ASN A 221 -16.40 5.64 14.35
CA ASN A 221 -17.77 5.14 14.30
C ASN A 221 -17.86 3.73 14.91
N ALA A 222 -17.30 3.52 16.11
CA ALA A 222 -17.36 2.21 16.77
C ALA A 222 -18.82 1.84 17.13
N PRO A 223 -19.24 0.57 16.98
CA PRO A 223 -20.55 0.10 17.40
C PRO A 223 -20.77 0.29 18.92
N GLN A 224 -22.05 0.29 19.36
CA GLN A 224 -22.46 0.63 20.71
C GLN A 224 -21.89 -0.27 21.84
N GLN A 225 -21.43 -1.48 21.54
CA GLN A 225 -20.72 -2.34 22.48
C GLN A 225 -19.22 -2.04 22.47
N GLN A 226 -18.80 -1.16 23.33
CA GLN A 226 -17.38 -0.75 23.45
C GLN A 226 -16.81 -1.31 24.75
N ALA A 227 -15.69 -2.05 24.64
CA ALA A 227 -14.87 -2.45 25.77
C ALA A 227 -13.78 -1.41 26.03
N TRP A 228 -13.43 -1.20 27.31
CA TRP A 228 -12.34 -0.34 27.70
C TRP A 228 -11.07 -1.15 27.92
N SER A 229 -10.04 -0.90 27.14
CA SER A 229 -8.70 -1.41 27.44
C SER A 229 -8.01 -0.44 28.39
N LYS A 230 -7.89 -0.83 29.67
CA LYS A 230 -7.23 -0.03 30.71
C LYS A 230 -5.74 0.17 30.42
N LYS A 231 -5.09 -0.83 29.81
CA LYS A 231 -3.65 -0.85 29.57
C LYS A 231 -3.23 0.13 28.46
N MET A 232 -4.03 0.21 27.39
CA MET A 232 -3.75 1.10 26.23
C MET A 232 -4.72 2.29 26.15
N GLU A 233 -5.55 2.50 27.14
CA GLU A 233 -6.51 3.62 27.20
C GLU A 233 -7.44 3.74 25.97
N PHE A 234 -7.90 2.62 25.42
CA PHE A 234 -8.82 2.59 24.30
C PHE A 234 -10.26 2.24 24.69
N ILE A 235 -11.21 2.87 23.98
CA ILE A 235 -12.60 2.44 23.92
C ILE A 235 -12.78 1.73 22.56
N CYS A 236 -12.96 0.43 22.57
CA CYS A 236 -13.08 -0.36 21.35
C CYS A 236 -14.01 -1.56 21.55
N SER A 237 -14.52 -2.13 20.48
CA SER A 237 -15.05 -3.47 20.52
C SER A 237 -13.90 -4.48 20.71
N PRO A 238 -14.11 -5.57 21.46
CA PRO A 238 -13.10 -6.61 21.59
C PRO A 238 -12.65 -7.08 20.22
N ILE A 239 -11.35 -7.21 20.03
CA ILE A 239 -10.80 -7.88 18.83
C ILE A 239 -11.13 -9.37 18.97
N PRO A 240 -11.72 -10.04 17.95
CA PRO A 240 -12.01 -11.47 18.03
C PRO A 240 -10.72 -12.25 18.31
N THR A 241 -10.66 -12.93 19.45
CA THR A 241 -9.56 -13.81 19.80
C THR A 241 -9.70 -15.15 19.08
N GLY A 242 -8.63 -15.98 19.06
CA GLY A 242 -8.58 -17.22 18.27
C GLY A 242 -9.74 -18.22 18.48
N ALA A 243 -10.46 -18.16 19.61
CA ALA A 243 -11.60 -19.02 19.90
C ALA A 243 -12.84 -18.69 19.05
N ASP A 244 -13.01 -17.42 18.67
CA ASP A 244 -14.16 -16.97 17.87
C ASP A 244 -13.99 -17.18 16.35
N ARG A 245 -12.84 -17.70 15.93
CA ARG A 245 -12.43 -17.81 14.52
C ARG A 245 -12.91 -19.08 13.82
N GLN A 246 -13.47 -20.06 14.54
CA GLN A 246 -13.91 -21.36 13.96
C GLN A 246 -15.38 -21.39 13.48
N GLY A 247 -16.10 -20.28 13.53
CA GLY A 247 -17.52 -20.22 13.27
C GLY A 247 -17.97 -19.59 11.94
N GLY A 248 -17.11 -19.51 10.92
CA GLY A 248 -17.47 -18.89 9.65
C GLY A 248 -16.86 -19.62 8.45
N ILE A 249 -17.49 -20.70 8.01
CA ILE A 249 -17.36 -21.26 6.66
C ILE A 249 -18.62 -20.88 5.90
#